data_7dfba2607409229f7646b5be7de77027
#
_entry.id   7dfba2607409229f7646b5be7de77027
#
_cell.length_a   1.000
_cell.length_b   1.000
_cell.length_c   1.000
_cell.angle_alpha   90.00
_cell.angle_beta   90.00
_cell.angle_gamma   90.00
#
_symmetry.space_group_name_H-M   'P 1'
#
loop_
_entity.id
_entity.type
_entity.pdbx_description
1 polymer ?
#
loop_
_entity_poly.entity_id
_entity_poly.type
_entity_poly.pdbx_seq_one_letter_code
_entity_poly.pdbx_strand_id
1 'polypeptide(L)'
;RQGIGSAMLSWAEERIRQLVKQHGTARTAVIGANAMSSEQDATALLLAADYRRVFSLVELKLGDLQQLPELGSELPAGIRTGPIGTSHYRAAWRTVVDSYADTSFTQKWTFQDFVDTADPACWRAAWNEQDMVGVALCSIRRHQHTVGEVEELSVRTDQRRLGIGRVLLLDGLRSLREQGATTARLFTGTANPHRSYDLYESVGFRRQNEYVRYRKPLAWSTGHLTVRSVHRI
;
A
#
# COMPACT_ATOMS: atom_id res chain seq x y z
N ARG A 1 34.40 -9.60 0.82
CA ARG A 1 33.60 -8.98 -0.27
C ARG A 1 34.22 -9.39 -1.60
N GLN A 2 33.59 -10.34 -2.31
CA GLN A 2 34.12 -10.96 -3.55
C GLN A 2 33.52 -10.31 -4.83
N GLY A 3 32.83 -9.17 -4.73
CA GLY A 3 32.24 -8.46 -5.87
C GLY A 3 30.98 -9.10 -6.47
N ILE A 4 30.48 -10.20 -5.88
CA ILE A 4 29.33 -10.95 -6.41
C ILE A 4 28.09 -10.05 -6.54
N GLY A 5 27.78 -9.26 -5.51
CA GLY A 5 26.62 -8.35 -5.53
C GLY A 5 26.71 -7.32 -6.67
N SER A 6 27.89 -6.74 -6.91
CA SER A 6 28.12 -5.81 -8.01
C SER A 6 27.96 -6.47 -9.37
N ALA A 7 28.47 -7.70 -9.53
CA ALA A 7 28.33 -8.45 -10.77
C ALA A 7 26.87 -8.81 -11.06
N MET A 8 26.12 -9.25 -10.04
CA MET A 8 24.68 -9.53 -10.16
C MET A 8 23.88 -8.29 -10.52
N LEU A 9 24.18 -7.15 -9.88
CA LEU A 9 23.49 -5.88 -10.16
C LEU A 9 23.74 -5.42 -11.60
N SER A 10 25.00 -5.48 -12.05
CA SER A 10 25.38 -5.12 -13.43
C SER A 10 24.69 -6.03 -14.46
N TRP A 11 24.64 -7.33 -14.20
CA TRP A 11 23.92 -8.28 -15.06
C TRP A 11 22.41 -7.95 -15.12
N ALA A 12 21.79 -7.69 -13.96
CA ALA A 12 20.35 -7.35 -13.88
C ALA A 12 20.05 -6.05 -14.64
N GLU A 13 20.87 -5.02 -14.49
CA GLU A 13 20.72 -3.76 -15.21
C GLU A 13 20.84 -3.96 -16.74
N GLU A 14 21.81 -4.75 -17.19
CA GLU A 14 21.96 -5.03 -18.62
C GLU A 14 20.75 -5.82 -19.16
N ARG A 15 20.27 -6.79 -18.39
CA ARG A 15 19.05 -7.54 -18.76
C ARG A 15 17.82 -6.64 -18.87
N ILE A 16 17.65 -5.70 -17.95
CA ILE A 16 16.57 -4.70 -18.01
C ILE A 16 16.69 -3.83 -19.25
N ARG A 17 17.91 -3.36 -19.61
CA ARG A 17 18.14 -2.57 -20.83
C ARG A 17 17.72 -3.32 -22.10
N GLN A 18 18.04 -4.63 -22.19
CA GLN A 18 17.63 -5.49 -23.30
C GLN A 18 16.11 -5.59 -23.39
N LEU A 19 15.42 -5.85 -22.27
CA LEU A 19 13.96 -5.95 -22.23
C LEU A 19 13.28 -4.62 -22.62
N VAL A 20 13.78 -3.50 -22.12
CA VAL A 20 13.23 -2.18 -22.46
C VAL A 20 13.39 -1.85 -23.95
N LYS A 21 14.50 -2.23 -24.58
CA LYS A 21 14.68 -2.10 -26.03
C LYS A 21 13.64 -2.91 -26.81
N GLN A 22 13.35 -4.14 -26.37
CA GLN A 22 12.36 -5.00 -27.01
C GLN A 22 10.93 -4.43 -26.90
N HIS A 23 10.61 -3.76 -25.79
CA HIS A 23 9.26 -3.22 -25.55
C HIS A 23 9.07 -1.75 -25.95
N GLY A 24 10.10 -1.08 -26.48
CA GLY A 24 10.01 0.30 -26.98
C GLY A 24 9.74 1.39 -25.92
N THR A 25 9.95 1.11 -24.62
CA THR A 25 9.61 1.99 -23.50
C THR A 25 10.80 2.81 -22.96
N ALA A 26 11.87 2.93 -23.71
CA ALA A 26 13.16 3.46 -23.26
C ALA A 26 13.13 4.89 -22.69
N ARG A 27 12.24 5.77 -23.15
CA ARG A 27 12.26 7.21 -22.82
C ARG A 27 11.87 7.53 -21.36
N THR A 28 11.07 6.67 -20.73
CA THR A 28 10.52 6.91 -19.37
C THR A 28 10.85 5.80 -18.40
N ALA A 29 11.62 4.79 -18.84
CA ALA A 29 11.95 3.64 -18.02
C ALA A 29 12.94 4.01 -16.92
N VAL A 30 12.68 3.49 -15.71
CA VAL A 30 13.60 3.55 -14.57
C VAL A 30 13.87 2.14 -14.07
N ILE A 31 15.09 1.90 -13.60
CA ILE A 31 15.45 0.66 -12.93
C ILE A 31 15.04 0.80 -11.46
N GLY A 32 14.24 -0.15 -10.95
CA GLY A 32 13.84 -0.23 -9.56
C GLY A 32 14.64 -1.27 -8.80
N ALA A 33 15.03 -0.94 -7.57
CA ALA A 33 15.59 -1.87 -6.60
C ALA A 33 15.02 -1.57 -5.20
N ASN A 34 15.06 -2.57 -4.33
CA ASN A 34 14.58 -2.42 -2.95
C ASN A 34 15.59 -3.03 -1.99
N ALA A 35 15.69 -2.43 -0.80
CA ALA A 35 16.43 -3.01 0.32
C ALA A 35 15.67 -2.71 1.63
N MET A 36 15.78 -3.59 2.60
CA MET A 36 15.34 -3.24 3.95
C MET A 36 16.27 -2.16 4.53
N SER A 37 15.76 -1.26 5.35
CA SER A 37 16.56 -0.19 5.97
C SER A 37 17.70 -0.75 6.85
N SER A 38 17.56 -1.97 7.34
CA SER A 38 18.58 -2.71 8.10
C SER A 38 19.69 -3.31 7.22
N GLU A 39 19.48 -3.45 5.91
CA GLU A 39 20.44 -4.05 4.98
C GLU A 39 21.46 -3.00 4.51
N GLN A 40 22.42 -2.67 5.38
CA GLN A 40 23.40 -1.61 5.12
C GLN A 40 24.28 -1.90 3.89
N ASP A 41 24.70 -3.15 3.69
CA ASP A 41 25.53 -3.55 2.54
C ASP A 41 24.79 -3.45 1.21
N ALA A 42 23.50 -3.83 1.18
CA ALA A 42 22.65 -3.66 0.01
C ALA A 42 22.42 -2.17 -0.30
N THR A 43 22.17 -1.37 0.74
CA THR A 43 22.05 0.09 0.63
C THR A 43 23.33 0.71 0.05
N ALA A 44 24.51 0.36 0.59
CA ALA A 44 25.78 0.88 0.13
C ALA A 44 26.06 0.48 -1.34
N LEU A 45 25.75 -0.77 -1.73
CA LEU A 45 25.87 -1.25 -3.09
C LEU A 45 24.99 -0.44 -4.06
N LEU A 46 23.72 -0.23 -3.72
CA LEU A 46 22.77 0.50 -4.57
C LEU A 46 23.18 1.97 -4.72
N LEU A 47 23.55 2.64 -3.62
CA LEU A 47 24.00 4.04 -3.67
C LEU A 47 25.30 4.19 -4.49
N ALA A 48 26.26 3.26 -4.34
CA ALA A 48 27.51 3.24 -5.13
C ALA A 48 27.26 2.99 -6.63
N ALA A 49 26.12 2.40 -6.98
CA ALA A 49 25.69 2.16 -8.35
C ALA A 49 24.71 3.24 -8.87
N ASP A 50 24.72 4.44 -8.29
CA ASP A 50 23.91 5.62 -8.68
C ASP A 50 22.39 5.46 -8.52
N TYR A 51 21.93 4.49 -7.72
CA TYR A 51 20.53 4.44 -7.33
C TYR A 51 20.23 5.53 -6.29
N ARG A 52 19.04 6.13 -6.38
CA ARG A 52 18.57 7.14 -5.42
C ARG A 52 17.39 6.62 -4.63
N ARG A 53 17.36 6.91 -3.33
CA ARG A 53 16.17 6.66 -2.52
C ARG A 53 15.03 7.55 -3.00
N VAL A 54 13.83 6.99 -3.13
CA VAL A 54 12.64 7.76 -3.57
C VAL A 54 11.55 7.79 -2.52
N PHE A 55 11.21 6.66 -1.92
CA PHE A 55 10.29 6.56 -0.77
C PHE A 55 10.54 5.22 -0.07
N SER A 56 9.86 5.01 1.05
CA SER A 56 9.84 3.71 1.72
C SER A 56 8.41 3.21 1.89
N LEU A 57 8.27 1.88 1.89
CA LEU A 57 7.10 1.21 2.45
C LEU A 57 7.45 0.76 3.86
N VAL A 58 6.62 1.14 4.83
CA VAL A 58 6.76 0.71 6.22
C VAL A 58 5.71 -0.35 6.50
N GLU A 59 6.17 -1.49 6.98
CA GLU A 59 5.33 -2.54 7.52
C GLU A 59 4.96 -2.18 8.96
N LEU A 60 3.66 -2.15 9.25
CA LEU A 60 3.14 -2.02 10.60
C LEU A 60 2.46 -3.32 10.99
N LYS A 61 2.62 -3.73 12.26
CA LYS A 61 2.03 -4.94 12.82
C LYS A 61 1.23 -4.61 14.07
N LEU A 62 0.04 -5.22 14.18
CA LEU A 62 -0.75 -5.31 15.39
C LEU A 62 -0.59 -6.72 15.97
N GLY A 63 -0.02 -6.81 17.17
CA GLY A 63 0.43 -8.08 17.75
C GLY A 63 -0.68 -8.96 18.30
N ASP A 64 -1.83 -8.38 18.68
CA ASP A 64 -2.93 -9.12 19.27
C ASP A 64 -4.28 -8.51 18.89
N LEU A 65 -5.06 -9.25 18.09
CA LEU A 65 -6.41 -8.85 17.69
C LEU A 65 -7.46 -9.06 18.80
N GLN A 66 -7.13 -9.72 19.91
CA GLN A 66 -8.05 -9.85 21.04
C GLN A 66 -8.11 -8.55 21.88
N GLN A 67 -7.08 -7.72 21.80
CA GLN A 67 -6.97 -6.46 22.53
C GLN A 67 -7.36 -5.22 21.69
N LEU A 68 -8.24 -5.40 20.72
CA LEU A 68 -8.71 -4.27 19.92
C LEU A 68 -9.46 -3.26 20.79
N PRO A 69 -9.20 -1.94 20.61
CA PRO A 69 -9.99 -0.91 21.25
C PRO A 69 -11.48 -1.05 20.91
N GLU A 70 -12.33 -0.63 21.84
CA GLU A 70 -13.75 -0.50 21.54
C GLU A 70 -13.96 0.52 20.41
N LEU A 71 -15.09 0.39 19.71
CA LEU A 71 -15.55 1.40 18.74
C LEU A 71 -15.99 2.66 19.51
N GLY A 72 -15.02 3.35 20.10
CA GLY A 72 -15.27 4.53 20.93
C GLY A 72 -15.64 5.81 20.18
N SER A 73 -15.97 5.74 18.91
CA SER A 73 -16.43 6.89 18.13
C SER A 73 -17.80 6.56 17.57
N GLU A 74 -18.80 7.32 17.95
CA GLU A 74 -20.05 7.36 17.20
C GLU A 74 -19.71 7.76 15.76
N LEU A 75 -20.16 6.95 14.82
CA LEU A 75 -20.12 7.35 13.41
C LEU A 75 -20.88 8.68 13.25
N PRO A 76 -20.45 9.55 12.35
CA PRO A 76 -21.24 10.71 11.99
C PRO A 76 -22.68 10.31 11.67
N ALA A 77 -23.63 11.17 12.01
CA ALA A 77 -25.04 10.93 11.71
C ALA A 77 -25.22 10.58 10.21
N GLY A 78 -25.99 9.55 9.93
CA GLY A 78 -26.22 9.06 8.56
C GLY A 78 -25.14 8.14 8.00
N ILE A 79 -24.01 7.91 8.68
CA ILE A 79 -23.00 6.94 8.28
C ILE A 79 -23.29 5.58 8.92
N ARG A 80 -23.24 4.53 8.12
CA ARG A 80 -23.32 3.12 8.56
C ARG A 80 -22.18 2.31 7.99
N THR A 81 -21.77 1.25 8.69
CA THR A 81 -20.76 0.30 8.18
C THR A 81 -21.35 -1.10 8.02
N GLY A 82 -20.69 -1.93 7.21
CA GLY A 82 -21.08 -3.31 7.01
C GLY A 82 -20.23 -4.01 5.95
N PRO A 83 -20.51 -5.31 5.69
CA PRO A 83 -19.77 -6.12 4.72
C PRO A 83 -20.03 -5.66 3.28
N ILE A 84 -19.06 -5.96 2.40
CA ILE A 84 -19.15 -5.69 0.97
C ILE A 84 -19.60 -6.97 0.25
N GLY A 85 -20.78 -6.93 -0.38
CA GLY A 85 -21.22 -7.99 -1.29
C GLY A 85 -20.82 -7.71 -2.74
N THR A 86 -20.98 -8.71 -3.62
CA THR A 86 -20.62 -8.62 -5.04
C THR A 86 -21.29 -7.47 -5.79
N SER A 87 -22.53 -7.13 -5.44
CA SER A 87 -23.26 -5.98 -6.00
C SER A 87 -22.58 -4.63 -5.71
N HIS A 88 -21.74 -4.57 -4.68
CA HIS A 88 -21.04 -3.37 -4.25
C HIS A 88 -19.62 -3.22 -4.83
N TYR A 89 -19.09 -4.22 -5.55
CA TYR A 89 -17.70 -4.23 -6.03
C TYR A 89 -17.34 -3.00 -6.86
N ARG A 90 -18.26 -2.56 -7.75
CA ARG A 90 -18.01 -1.36 -8.56
C ARG A 90 -17.91 -0.09 -7.72
N ALA A 91 -18.75 0.04 -6.69
CA ALA A 91 -18.69 1.15 -5.76
C ALA A 91 -17.40 1.11 -4.93
N ALA A 92 -17.02 -0.06 -4.42
CA ALA A 92 -15.79 -0.26 -3.66
C ALA A 92 -14.55 0.11 -4.50
N TRP A 93 -14.45 -0.41 -5.73
CA TRP A 93 -13.37 -0.08 -6.65
C TRP A 93 -13.28 1.43 -6.93
N ARG A 94 -14.42 2.09 -7.21
CA ARG A 94 -14.46 3.55 -7.41
C ARG A 94 -13.98 4.30 -6.17
N THR A 95 -14.46 3.92 -4.98
CA THR A 95 -14.06 4.55 -3.72
C THR A 95 -12.54 4.47 -3.52
N VAL A 96 -11.91 3.33 -3.85
CA VAL A 96 -10.46 3.20 -3.81
C VAL A 96 -9.80 4.13 -4.83
N VAL A 97 -10.17 4.04 -6.11
CA VAL A 97 -9.56 4.85 -7.19
C VAL A 97 -9.69 6.36 -6.91
N ASP A 98 -10.87 6.81 -6.51
CA ASP A 98 -11.14 8.22 -6.25
C ASP A 98 -10.39 8.73 -5.00
N SER A 99 -10.09 7.86 -4.03
CA SER A 99 -9.32 8.24 -2.85
C SER A 99 -7.87 8.62 -3.15
N TYR A 100 -7.35 8.22 -4.31
CA TYR A 100 -5.99 8.53 -4.77
C TYR A 100 -5.94 9.71 -5.74
N ALA A 101 -7.07 10.33 -6.09
CA ALA A 101 -7.14 11.41 -7.10
C ALA A 101 -6.31 12.65 -6.72
N ASP A 102 -6.14 12.93 -5.43
CA ASP A 102 -5.38 14.05 -4.88
C ASP A 102 -3.93 13.67 -4.50
N THR A 103 -3.50 12.45 -4.83
CA THR A 103 -2.16 11.96 -4.50
C THR A 103 -1.30 11.77 -5.75
N SER A 104 0.02 11.69 -5.57
CA SER A 104 0.95 11.27 -6.63
C SER A 104 0.92 9.75 -6.88
N PHE A 105 0.24 8.98 -6.06
CA PHE A 105 0.03 7.55 -6.25
C PHE A 105 -1.16 7.33 -7.17
N THR A 106 -0.91 6.79 -8.36
CA THR A 106 -2.00 6.42 -9.27
C THR A 106 -2.24 4.92 -9.13
N GLN A 107 -3.34 4.55 -8.50
CA GLN A 107 -3.79 3.18 -8.48
C GLN A 107 -4.31 2.84 -9.88
N LYS A 108 -3.58 1.99 -10.60
CA LYS A 108 -3.94 1.54 -11.95
C LYS A 108 -4.78 0.26 -11.96
N TRP A 109 -5.48 -0.04 -10.89
CA TRP A 109 -6.38 -1.18 -10.85
C TRP A 109 -7.51 -0.97 -11.84
N THR A 110 -7.59 -1.84 -12.84
CA THR A 110 -8.81 -1.92 -13.63
C THR A 110 -9.91 -2.56 -12.78
N PHE A 111 -11.16 -2.32 -13.13
CA PHE A 111 -12.26 -2.98 -12.42
C PHE A 111 -12.18 -4.50 -12.55
N GLN A 112 -11.68 -5.02 -13.66
CA GLN A 112 -11.49 -6.46 -13.85
C GLN A 112 -10.43 -7.01 -12.91
N ASP A 113 -9.27 -6.36 -12.79
CA ASP A 113 -8.22 -6.76 -11.83
C ASP A 113 -8.75 -6.79 -10.39
N PHE A 114 -9.58 -5.80 -10.02
CA PHE A 114 -10.22 -5.74 -8.72
C PHE A 114 -11.16 -6.93 -8.48
N VAL A 115 -11.95 -7.31 -9.47
CA VAL A 115 -12.87 -8.46 -9.39
C VAL A 115 -12.10 -9.78 -9.33
N ASP A 116 -11.07 -9.95 -10.16
CA ASP A 116 -10.30 -11.18 -10.27
C ASP A 116 -9.49 -11.50 -9.00
N THR A 117 -9.15 -10.47 -8.23
CA THR A 117 -8.40 -10.60 -6.96
C THR A 117 -9.28 -10.50 -5.71
N ALA A 118 -10.61 -10.36 -5.88
CA ALA A 118 -11.53 -10.13 -4.77
C ALA A 118 -11.58 -11.31 -3.78
N ASP A 119 -11.36 -11.00 -2.49
CA ASP A 119 -11.59 -11.90 -1.36
C ASP A 119 -12.41 -11.16 -0.28
N PRO A 120 -13.75 -11.04 -0.44
CA PRO A 120 -14.56 -10.13 0.33
C PRO A 120 -14.89 -10.58 1.76
N ALA A 121 -14.42 -11.74 2.20
CA ALA A 121 -14.80 -12.30 3.52
C ALA A 121 -14.56 -11.32 4.68
N CYS A 122 -13.50 -10.52 4.59
CA CYS A 122 -13.12 -9.53 5.60
C CYS A 122 -13.28 -8.07 5.12
N TRP A 123 -13.93 -7.84 3.99
CA TRP A 123 -14.11 -6.49 3.46
C TRP A 123 -15.24 -5.75 4.18
N ARG A 124 -14.99 -4.47 4.48
CA ARG A 124 -15.95 -3.57 5.13
C ARG A 124 -16.07 -2.26 4.36
N ALA A 125 -17.27 -1.72 4.31
CA ALA A 125 -17.52 -0.40 3.75
C ALA A 125 -18.29 0.49 4.72
N ALA A 126 -18.15 1.80 4.50
CA ALA A 126 -18.99 2.83 5.10
C ALA A 126 -19.85 3.47 4.02
N TRP A 127 -21.12 3.70 4.35
CA TRP A 127 -22.09 4.34 3.47
C TRP A 127 -22.66 5.58 4.14
N ASN A 128 -22.87 6.62 3.30
CA ASN A 128 -23.70 7.76 3.61
C ASN A 128 -24.98 7.61 2.77
N GLU A 129 -26.11 7.37 3.42
CA GLU A 129 -27.37 7.04 2.76
C GLU A 129 -27.21 5.92 1.70
N GLN A 130 -27.03 6.28 0.42
CA GLN A 130 -26.89 5.35 -0.70
C GLN A 130 -25.47 5.24 -1.24
N ASP A 131 -24.59 6.22 -0.93
CA ASP A 131 -23.24 6.29 -1.46
C ASP A 131 -22.23 5.59 -0.56
N MET A 132 -21.32 4.82 -1.16
CA MET A 132 -20.16 4.30 -0.47
C MET A 132 -19.13 5.42 -0.28
N VAL A 133 -18.76 5.70 0.97
CA VAL A 133 -17.86 6.80 1.34
C VAL A 133 -16.48 6.33 1.82
N GLY A 134 -16.33 5.03 2.10
CA GLY A 134 -15.07 4.46 2.48
C GLY A 134 -15.09 2.94 2.46
N VAL A 135 -13.90 2.33 2.38
CA VAL A 135 -13.71 0.89 2.39
C VAL A 135 -12.48 0.50 3.21
N ALA A 136 -12.54 -0.67 3.84
CA ALA A 136 -11.41 -1.42 4.36
C ALA A 136 -11.40 -2.79 3.68
N LEU A 137 -10.40 -3.04 2.83
CA LEU A 137 -10.20 -4.32 2.16
C LEU A 137 -9.17 -5.10 2.96
N CYS A 138 -9.61 -6.19 3.56
CA CYS A 138 -8.80 -7.03 4.42
C CYS A 138 -8.85 -8.47 3.93
N SER A 139 -7.77 -9.22 4.13
CA SER A 139 -7.68 -10.65 3.78
C SER A 139 -6.91 -11.44 4.82
N ILE A 140 -7.09 -12.76 4.81
CA ILE A 140 -6.27 -13.69 5.57
C ILE A 140 -5.15 -14.23 4.65
N ARG A 141 -3.92 -14.19 5.12
CA ARG A 141 -2.78 -14.68 4.33
C ARG A 141 -2.89 -16.19 4.08
N ARG A 142 -2.83 -16.60 2.81
CA ARG A 142 -3.00 -18.01 2.38
C ARG A 142 -2.07 -19.00 3.08
N HIS A 143 -0.84 -18.60 3.39
CA HIS A 143 0.17 -19.48 4.02
C HIS A 143 0.39 -19.18 5.52
N GLN A 144 -0.34 -18.21 6.08
CA GLN A 144 -0.26 -17.81 7.48
C GLN A 144 -1.66 -17.45 7.98
N HIS A 145 -2.52 -18.47 8.13
CA HIS A 145 -3.95 -18.29 8.45
C HIS A 145 -4.26 -17.52 9.72
N THR A 146 -3.27 -17.32 10.59
CA THR A 146 -3.38 -16.48 11.80
C THR A 146 -2.98 -15.02 11.59
N VAL A 147 -2.54 -14.66 10.37
CA VAL A 147 -2.13 -13.29 10.03
C VAL A 147 -3.14 -12.66 9.09
N GLY A 148 -3.84 -11.65 9.56
CA GLY A 148 -4.66 -10.76 8.74
C GLY A 148 -3.82 -9.68 8.07
N GLU A 149 -4.25 -9.21 6.92
CA GLU A 149 -3.66 -8.09 6.19
C GLU A 149 -4.73 -7.04 5.88
N VAL A 150 -4.45 -5.78 6.21
CA VAL A 150 -5.23 -4.64 5.74
C VAL A 150 -4.56 -4.17 4.45
N GLU A 151 -5.14 -4.56 3.31
CA GLU A 151 -4.60 -4.29 1.99
C GLU A 151 -4.89 -2.87 1.54
N GLU A 152 -6.09 -2.38 1.87
CA GLU A 152 -6.54 -1.04 1.49
C GLU A 152 -7.43 -0.45 2.59
N LEU A 153 -7.22 0.83 2.90
CA LEU A 153 -8.10 1.64 3.74
C LEU A 153 -8.30 2.99 3.08
N SER A 154 -9.42 3.15 2.43
CA SER A 154 -9.75 4.34 1.66
C SER A 154 -11.01 5.02 2.18
N VAL A 155 -10.95 6.35 2.27
CA VAL A 155 -12.10 7.21 2.57
C VAL A 155 -12.14 8.34 1.55
N ARG A 156 -13.30 8.60 0.98
CA ARG A 156 -13.51 9.70 0.03
C ARG A 156 -12.98 11.02 0.62
N THR A 157 -12.35 11.83 -0.22
CA THR A 157 -11.68 13.08 0.21
C THR A 157 -12.61 14.01 0.98
N ASP A 158 -13.85 14.17 0.53
CA ASP A 158 -14.89 15.00 1.15
C ASP A 158 -15.43 14.44 2.47
N GLN A 159 -15.13 13.19 2.80
CA GLN A 159 -15.59 12.49 4.01
C GLN A 159 -14.44 12.18 5.00
N ARG A 160 -13.25 12.71 4.74
CA ARG A 160 -12.09 12.54 5.63
C ARG A 160 -12.23 13.38 6.90
N ARG A 161 -11.45 13.01 7.92
CA ARG A 161 -11.37 13.69 9.24
C ARG A 161 -12.63 13.63 10.08
N LEU A 162 -13.59 12.78 9.70
CA LEU A 162 -14.84 12.50 10.41
C LEU A 162 -14.80 11.20 11.24
N GLY A 163 -13.63 10.58 11.43
CA GLY A 163 -13.50 9.33 12.18
C GLY A 163 -13.79 8.05 11.37
N ILE A 164 -14.33 8.16 10.16
CA ILE A 164 -14.77 7.01 9.33
C ILE A 164 -13.62 6.00 9.10
N GLY A 165 -12.41 6.48 8.80
CA GLY A 165 -11.27 5.60 8.59
C GLY A 165 -10.90 4.76 9.81
N ARG A 166 -11.04 5.32 11.03
CA ARG A 166 -10.79 4.60 12.28
C ARG A 166 -11.83 3.50 12.50
N VAL A 167 -13.09 3.81 12.27
CA VAL A 167 -14.18 2.84 12.44
C VAL A 167 -14.04 1.71 11.43
N LEU A 168 -13.78 2.02 10.15
CA LEU A 168 -13.55 1.01 9.10
C LEU A 168 -12.35 0.12 9.43
N LEU A 169 -11.24 0.69 9.90
CA LEU A 169 -10.07 -0.08 10.30
C LEU A 169 -10.42 -1.06 11.42
N LEU A 170 -11.10 -0.60 12.47
CA LEU A 170 -11.51 -1.46 13.59
C LEU A 170 -12.52 -2.53 13.18
N ASP A 171 -13.47 -2.20 12.30
CA ASP A 171 -14.45 -3.16 11.77
C ASP A 171 -13.78 -4.23 10.91
N GLY A 172 -12.84 -3.84 10.04
CA GLY A 172 -12.01 -4.77 9.26
C GLY A 172 -11.16 -5.69 10.15
N LEU A 173 -10.52 -5.14 11.19
CA LEU A 173 -9.72 -5.93 12.14
C LEU A 173 -10.57 -6.92 12.94
N ARG A 174 -11.79 -6.55 13.33
CA ARG A 174 -12.73 -7.47 13.96
C ARG A 174 -13.13 -8.59 13.04
N SER A 175 -13.40 -8.28 11.78
CA SER A 175 -13.70 -9.28 10.78
C SER A 175 -12.55 -10.26 10.56
N LEU A 176 -11.30 -9.78 10.52
CA LEU A 176 -10.12 -10.63 10.47
C LEU A 176 -10.05 -11.58 11.67
N ARG A 177 -10.31 -11.07 12.87
CA ARG A 177 -10.35 -11.87 14.11
C ARG A 177 -11.45 -12.93 14.06
N GLU A 178 -12.65 -12.59 13.59
CA GLU A 178 -13.77 -13.51 13.43
C GLU A 178 -13.45 -14.63 12.44
N GLN A 179 -12.61 -14.36 11.45
CA GLN A 179 -12.08 -15.35 10.51
C GLN A 179 -10.83 -16.10 11.01
N GLY A 180 -10.45 -15.93 12.28
CA GLY A 180 -9.38 -16.68 12.95
C GLY A 180 -8.00 -16.03 12.94
N ALA A 181 -7.84 -14.81 12.43
CA ALA A 181 -6.57 -14.10 12.57
C ALA A 181 -6.32 -13.71 14.04
N THR A 182 -5.09 -13.88 14.50
CA THR A 182 -4.64 -13.46 15.83
C THR A 182 -3.82 -12.18 15.79
N THR A 183 -3.22 -11.88 14.66
CA THR A 183 -2.41 -10.68 14.41
C THR A 183 -2.82 -10.03 13.09
N ALA A 184 -2.52 -8.75 12.92
CA ALA A 184 -2.71 -8.07 11.64
C ALA A 184 -1.46 -7.30 11.23
N ARG A 185 -1.30 -7.10 9.92
CA ARG A 185 -0.28 -6.23 9.35
C ARG A 185 -0.86 -5.36 8.25
N LEU A 186 -0.13 -4.31 7.93
CA LEU A 186 -0.37 -3.45 6.77
C LEU A 186 0.95 -2.84 6.29
N PHE A 187 0.91 -2.30 5.07
CA PHE A 187 2.00 -1.50 4.51
C PHE A 187 1.51 -0.10 4.18
N THR A 188 2.31 0.91 4.50
CA THR A 188 2.01 2.29 4.14
C THR A 188 3.26 3.01 3.65
N GLY A 189 3.09 3.92 2.68
CA GLY A 189 4.20 4.68 2.10
C GLY A 189 4.58 5.89 2.97
N THR A 190 5.89 6.15 3.11
CA THR A 190 6.38 7.36 3.80
C THR A 190 6.01 8.65 3.07
N ALA A 191 5.71 8.57 1.78
CA ALA A 191 5.25 9.69 0.97
C ALA A 191 3.74 9.94 1.05
N ASN A 192 3.00 9.22 1.92
CA ASN A 192 1.57 9.42 2.11
C ASN A 192 1.32 10.76 2.82
N PRO A 193 0.66 11.75 2.16
CA PRO A 193 0.46 13.09 2.71
C PRO A 193 -0.57 13.12 3.86
N HIS A 194 -1.34 12.04 4.05
CA HIS A 194 -2.51 12.04 4.95
C HIS A 194 -2.19 11.60 6.38
N ARG A 195 -0.89 11.45 6.75
CA ARG A 195 -0.46 11.06 8.10
C ARG A 195 -1.17 9.79 8.60
N SER A 196 -1.34 8.80 7.72
CA SER A 196 -2.03 7.54 8.02
C SER A 196 -1.37 6.76 9.19
N TYR A 197 -0.10 7.02 9.47
CA TYR A 197 0.60 6.44 10.61
C TYR A 197 -0.10 6.74 11.94
N ASP A 198 -0.52 8.00 12.16
CA ASP A 198 -1.18 8.41 13.40
C ASP A 198 -2.45 7.58 13.64
N LEU A 199 -3.20 7.31 12.57
CA LEU A 199 -4.38 6.46 12.64
C LEU A 199 -4.03 5.02 13.05
N TYR A 200 -3.06 4.40 12.37
CA TYR A 200 -2.68 3.02 12.64
C TYR A 200 -2.07 2.86 14.04
N GLU A 201 -1.18 3.76 14.44
CA GLU A 201 -0.58 3.76 15.78
C GLU A 201 -1.61 3.98 16.90
N SER A 202 -2.67 4.77 16.62
CA SER A 202 -3.78 4.99 17.56
C SER A 202 -4.63 3.75 17.83
N VAL A 203 -4.60 2.77 16.91
CA VAL A 203 -5.27 1.47 17.04
C VAL A 203 -4.35 0.40 17.63
N GLY A 204 -3.06 0.70 17.80
CA GLY A 204 -2.09 -0.20 18.42
C GLY A 204 -1.07 -0.82 17.45
N PHE A 205 -1.12 -0.48 16.17
CA PHE A 205 -0.07 -0.90 15.24
C PHE A 205 1.30 -0.34 15.63
N ARG A 206 2.36 -1.10 15.39
CA ARG A 206 3.75 -0.72 15.61
C ARG A 206 4.58 -0.99 14.36
N ARG A 207 5.52 -0.10 14.05
CA ARG A 207 6.45 -0.26 12.92
C ARG A 207 7.34 -1.47 13.17
N GLN A 208 7.50 -2.30 12.12
CA GLN A 208 8.34 -3.49 12.14
C GLN A 208 9.53 -3.32 11.19
N ASN A 209 9.26 -3.20 9.91
CA ASN A 209 10.25 -3.16 8.86
C ASN A 209 10.03 -1.95 7.96
N GLU A 210 11.11 -1.45 7.39
CA GLU A 210 11.08 -0.40 6.39
C GLU A 210 11.78 -0.89 5.12
N TYR A 211 11.07 -0.89 4.00
CA TYR A 211 11.53 -1.30 2.68
C TYR A 211 11.78 -0.05 1.84
N VAL A 212 13.03 0.33 1.73
CA VAL A 212 13.44 1.52 0.96
C VAL A 212 13.37 1.21 -0.53
N ARG A 213 12.74 2.08 -1.27
CA ARG A 213 12.61 2.01 -2.72
C ARG A 213 13.69 2.87 -3.37
N TYR A 214 14.49 2.25 -4.22
CA TYR A 214 15.56 2.89 -4.97
C TYR A 214 15.21 2.94 -6.43
N ARG A 215 15.59 4.02 -7.12
CA ARG A 215 15.40 4.19 -8.56
C ARG A 215 16.66 4.73 -9.20
N LYS A 216 16.93 4.26 -10.42
CA LYS A 216 18.01 4.72 -11.29
C LYS A 216 17.44 4.95 -12.69
N PRO A 217 17.64 6.12 -13.32
CA PRO A 217 17.25 6.34 -14.71
C PRO A 217 17.91 5.33 -15.63
N LEU A 218 17.18 4.81 -16.61
CA LEU A 218 17.72 3.84 -17.56
C LEU A 218 18.63 4.51 -18.58
N ALA A 219 18.33 5.77 -18.95
CA ALA A 219 19.15 6.58 -19.86
C ALA A 219 19.58 7.87 -19.16
N TRP A 220 20.82 8.29 -19.40
CA TRP A 220 21.30 9.63 -19.05
C TRP A 220 20.63 10.63 -19.97
N SER A 221 19.49 11.20 -19.58
CA SER A 221 19.06 12.47 -20.13
C SER A 221 19.76 13.57 -19.33
N THR A 222 20.61 14.34 -19.97
CA THR A 222 21.12 15.62 -19.48
C THR A 222 19.95 16.62 -19.38
N GLY A 223 19.09 16.45 -18.39
CA GLY A 223 17.94 17.29 -18.14
C GLY A 223 17.39 17.02 -16.75
N HIS A 224 17.14 18.07 -16.00
CA HIS A 224 16.65 18.02 -14.64
C HIS A 224 15.51 17.00 -14.47
N LEU A 225 15.76 15.96 -13.66
CA LEU A 225 14.73 15.07 -13.15
C LEU A 225 13.79 15.88 -12.27
N THR A 226 12.71 16.38 -12.86
CA THR A 226 11.56 16.79 -12.07
C THR A 226 11.01 15.54 -11.41
N VAL A 227 10.86 15.56 -10.10
CA VAL A 227 10.35 14.49 -9.23
C VAL A 227 9.00 13.89 -9.71
N ARG A 228 8.33 14.56 -10.67
CA ARG A 228 7.01 14.17 -11.19
C ARG A 228 6.94 12.86 -11.98
N SER A 229 8.05 12.28 -12.45
CA SER A 229 8.02 11.05 -13.27
C SER A 229 8.40 9.77 -12.54
N VAL A 230 8.68 9.80 -11.23
CA VAL A 230 9.18 8.64 -10.47
C VAL A 230 8.07 7.88 -9.71
N HIS A 231 6.83 8.37 -9.73
CA HIS A 231 5.71 7.80 -8.97
C HIS A 231 4.80 6.88 -9.80
N ARG A 232 5.37 6.14 -10.75
CA ARG A 232 4.62 5.11 -11.46
C ARG A 232 5.08 3.73 -11.00
N ILE A 233 4.45 3.25 -9.95
CA ILE A 233 4.24 1.81 -9.70
C ILE A 233 2.84 1.67 -9.12
#